data_2c0db7aba819b06424bec290119b24a6
#
_entry.id   2c0db7aba819b06424bec290119b24a6
#
_cell.length_a   1.000
_cell.length_b   1.000
_cell.length_c   1.000
_cell.angle_alpha   90.00
_cell.angle_beta   90.00
_cell.angle_gamma   90.00
#
_symmetry.space_group_name_H-M   'P 1'
#
loop_
_entity.id
_entity.type
_entity.pdbx_description
1 polymer ?
#
loop_
_entity_poly.entity_id
_entity_poly.type
_entity_poly.pdbx_seq_one_letter_code
_entity_poly.pdbx_strand_id
1 'polypeptide(L)'
;MTAAIVGVGVIITFRGLRGSPVAIVLGAVLVVAGILGYARALRPWFLDETGLSLAGSRRLLWADVTRIQVLAVTPQGAGKGPARVDVIVSTPRRTARLLLVSRTDAAKVSTLLESRLPPHVEGRADLGLITQAWAHIR
;
A
#
# COMPACT_ATOMS: atom_id res chain seq x y z
N MET A 1 -3.39 -9.85 -6.99
CA MET A 1 -2.37 -10.91 -7.13
C MET A 1 -2.40 -11.93 -6.00
N THR A 2 -2.44 -11.53 -4.76
CA THR A 2 -2.46 -12.41 -3.58
C THR A 2 -3.66 -13.36 -3.54
N ALA A 3 -4.87 -12.86 -3.85
CA ALA A 3 -6.10 -13.67 -3.89
C ALA A 3 -6.04 -14.78 -4.95
N ALA A 4 -5.43 -14.52 -6.10
CA ALA A 4 -5.24 -15.52 -7.15
C ALA A 4 -4.30 -16.65 -6.69
N ILE A 5 -3.22 -16.33 -5.97
CA ILE A 5 -2.27 -17.31 -5.45
C ILE A 5 -2.95 -18.23 -4.41
N VAL A 6 -3.76 -17.66 -3.53
CA VAL A 6 -4.53 -18.44 -2.54
C VAL A 6 -5.54 -19.35 -3.25
N GLY A 7 -6.25 -18.83 -4.25
CA GLY A 7 -7.22 -19.59 -5.03
C GLY A 7 -6.58 -20.78 -5.75
N VAL A 8 -5.44 -20.59 -6.40
CA VAL A 8 -4.68 -21.66 -7.06
C VAL A 8 -4.19 -22.69 -6.04
N GLY A 9 -3.70 -22.25 -4.88
CA GLY A 9 -3.27 -23.12 -3.80
C GLY A 9 -4.40 -24.03 -3.30
N VAL A 10 -5.59 -23.48 -3.10
CA VAL A 10 -6.77 -24.24 -2.68
C VAL A 10 -7.17 -25.29 -3.71
N ILE A 11 -7.20 -24.94 -4.99
CA ILE A 11 -7.55 -25.86 -6.09
C ILE A 11 -6.54 -27.02 -6.18
N ILE A 12 -5.24 -26.73 -6.07
CA ILE A 12 -4.19 -27.75 -6.11
C ILE A 12 -4.31 -28.68 -4.90
N THR A 13 -4.60 -28.14 -3.72
CA THR A 13 -4.80 -28.93 -2.49
C THR A 13 -6.01 -29.87 -2.62
N PHE A 14 -7.14 -29.38 -3.16
CA PHE A 14 -8.35 -30.20 -3.38
C PHE A 14 -8.13 -31.32 -4.39
N ARG A 15 -7.41 -31.06 -5.48
CA ARG A 15 -7.03 -32.09 -6.45
C ARG A 15 -6.02 -33.09 -5.90
N GLY A 16 -5.11 -32.62 -5.03
CA GLY A 16 -4.10 -33.46 -4.38
C GLY A 16 -4.67 -34.48 -3.41
N LEU A 17 -5.81 -34.20 -2.78
CA LEU A 17 -6.53 -35.16 -1.91
C LEU A 17 -6.96 -36.45 -2.62
N ARG A 18 -6.93 -36.46 -3.97
CA ARG A 18 -7.31 -37.61 -4.79
C ARG A 18 -6.13 -38.48 -5.27
N GLY A 19 -4.88 -38.22 -4.86
CA GLY A 19 -3.83 -39.16 -5.23
C GLY A 19 -2.36 -38.74 -5.19
N SER A 20 -1.99 -37.49 -4.89
CA SER A 20 -0.57 -37.11 -4.86
C SER A 20 -0.21 -36.31 -3.61
N PRO A 21 0.66 -36.84 -2.72
CA PRO A 21 1.13 -36.11 -1.53
C PRO A 21 1.91 -34.84 -1.91
N VAL A 22 2.57 -34.84 -3.06
CA VAL A 22 3.32 -33.67 -3.55
C VAL A 22 2.38 -32.51 -3.89
N ALA A 23 1.21 -32.78 -4.50
CA ALA A 23 0.24 -31.76 -4.81
C ALA A 23 -0.38 -31.14 -3.55
N ILE A 24 -0.58 -31.91 -2.49
CA ILE A 24 -1.06 -31.41 -1.20
C ILE A 24 -0.03 -30.46 -0.57
N VAL A 25 1.24 -30.83 -0.55
CA VAL A 25 2.32 -30.02 0.01
C VAL A 25 2.46 -28.71 -0.79
N LEU A 26 2.46 -28.78 -2.13
CA LEU A 26 2.56 -27.62 -2.99
C LEU A 26 1.38 -26.66 -2.79
N GLY A 27 0.17 -27.20 -2.72
CA GLY A 27 -1.03 -26.41 -2.45
C GLY A 27 -0.99 -25.71 -1.09
N ALA A 28 -0.56 -26.43 -0.05
CA ALA A 28 -0.39 -25.85 1.29
C ALA A 28 0.64 -24.72 1.31
N VAL A 29 1.79 -24.90 0.65
CA VAL A 29 2.83 -23.85 0.53
C VAL A 29 2.28 -22.61 -0.17
N LEU A 30 1.52 -22.76 -1.25
CA LEU A 30 0.92 -21.63 -1.96
C LEU A 30 -0.12 -20.89 -1.11
N VAL A 31 -0.93 -21.61 -0.34
CA VAL A 31 -1.90 -21.01 0.59
C VAL A 31 -1.18 -20.20 1.66
N VAL A 32 -0.16 -20.77 2.30
CA VAL A 32 0.63 -20.10 3.34
C VAL A 32 1.33 -18.86 2.76
N ALA A 33 1.95 -18.97 1.59
CA ALA A 33 2.59 -17.84 0.91
C ALA A 33 1.58 -16.73 0.59
N GLY A 34 0.38 -17.08 0.15
CA GLY A 34 -0.71 -16.14 -0.11
C GLY A 34 -1.18 -15.42 1.15
N ILE A 35 -1.38 -16.15 2.24
CA ILE A 35 -1.77 -15.58 3.55
C ILE A 35 -0.69 -14.64 4.08
N LEU A 36 0.59 -15.03 4.02
CA LEU A 36 1.70 -14.18 4.45
C LEU A 36 1.82 -12.93 3.59
N GLY A 37 1.64 -13.04 2.27
CA GLY A 37 1.63 -11.89 1.37
C GLY A 37 0.49 -10.93 1.67
N TYR A 38 -0.71 -11.45 1.93
CA TYR A 38 -1.87 -10.66 2.31
C TYR A 38 -1.68 -9.97 3.68
N ALA A 39 -1.18 -10.70 4.68
CA ALA A 39 -0.89 -10.13 6.00
C ALA A 39 0.17 -9.02 5.92
N ARG A 40 1.17 -9.15 5.05
CA ARG A 40 2.16 -8.10 4.81
C ARG A 40 1.55 -6.87 4.13
N ALA A 41 0.63 -7.05 3.19
CA ALA A 41 -0.06 -5.95 2.52
C ALA A 41 -0.98 -5.17 3.46
N LEU A 42 -1.51 -5.81 4.49
CA LEU A 42 -2.37 -5.19 5.52
C LEU A 42 -1.60 -4.61 6.71
N ARG A 43 -0.28 -4.64 6.71
CA ARG A 43 0.50 -4.07 7.81
C ARG A 43 0.20 -2.59 7.95
N PRO A 44 -0.13 -2.12 9.17
CA PRO A 44 -0.41 -0.73 9.41
C PRO A 44 0.85 0.11 9.24
N TRP A 45 0.68 1.28 8.65
CA TRP A 45 1.68 2.32 8.61
C TRP A 45 1.59 3.17 9.86
N PHE A 46 2.73 3.43 10.46
CA PHE A 46 2.85 4.38 11.57
C PHE A 46 3.55 5.62 11.05
N LEU A 47 2.82 6.72 11.09
CA LEU A 47 3.35 8.04 10.75
C LEU A 47 3.47 8.83 12.05
N ASP A 48 4.62 9.41 12.27
CA ASP A 48 4.85 10.31 13.39
C ASP A 48 5.65 11.56 12.96
N GLU A 49 6.01 12.36 13.91
CA GLU A 49 6.72 13.62 13.66
C GLU A 49 8.10 13.43 13.02
N THR A 50 8.72 12.27 13.16
CA THR A 50 10.08 12.00 12.70
C THR A 50 10.15 11.18 11.44
N GLY A 51 9.12 10.42 11.13
CA GLY A 51 9.15 9.57 9.95
C GLY A 51 7.97 8.64 9.78
N LEU A 52 8.17 7.71 8.87
CA LEU A 52 7.22 6.69 8.45
C LEU A 52 7.80 5.31 8.77
N SER A 53 7.04 4.46 9.44
CA SER A 53 7.42 3.08 9.68
C SER A 53 6.31 2.12 9.28
N LEU A 54 6.69 1.02 8.67
CA LEU A 54 5.84 -0.14 8.50
C LEU A 54 6.14 -1.13 9.61
N ALA A 55 5.13 -1.75 10.20
CA ALA A 55 5.32 -2.72 11.28
C ALA A 55 6.38 -3.79 10.90
N GLY A 56 7.46 -3.87 11.69
CA GLY A 56 8.58 -4.79 11.47
C GLY A 56 9.60 -4.38 10.40
N SER A 57 9.53 -3.16 9.85
CA SER A 57 10.53 -2.61 8.93
C SER A 57 11.28 -1.42 9.53
N ARG A 58 12.42 -1.09 8.93
CA ARG A 58 13.17 0.09 9.34
C ARG A 58 12.38 1.36 9.06
N ARG A 59 12.52 2.32 9.94
CA ARG A 59 11.91 3.64 9.85
C ARG A 59 12.51 4.44 8.70
N LEU A 60 11.66 5.16 8.00
CA LEU A 60 12.01 6.10 6.97
C LEU A 60 11.85 7.51 7.55
N LEU A 61 12.95 8.25 7.67
CA LEU A 61 12.93 9.60 8.25
C LEU A 61 12.48 10.63 7.22
N TRP A 62 11.67 11.61 7.62
CA TRP A 62 11.24 12.70 6.75
C TRP A 62 12.41 13.51 6.19
N ALA A 63 13.50 13.65 6.98
CA ALA A 63 14.71 14.35 6.55
C ALA A 63 15.42 13.67 5.35
N ASP A 64 15.25 12.37 5.19
CA ASP A 64 15.90 11.58 4.11
C ASP A 64 15.04 11.51 2.85
N VAL A 65 13.83 12.02 2.88
CA VAL A 65 12.90 11.99 1.72
C VAL A 65 13.43 12.94 0.63
N THR A 66 13.56 12.40 -0.58
CA THR A 66 14.01 13.15 -1.75
C THR A 66 12.91 13.41 -2.75
N ARG A 67 11.90 12.54 -2.81
CA ARG A 67 10.82 12.61 -3.78
C ARG A 67 9.50 12.09 -3.22
N ILE A 68 8.42 12.74 -3.64
CA ILE A 68 7.05 12.28 -3.40
C ILE A 68 6.30 12.23 -4.73
N GLN A 69 5.48 11.18 -4.89
CA GLN A 69 4.55 11.04 -6.01
C GLN A 69 3.17 10.74 -5.47
N VAL A 70 2.16 11.39 -6.01
CA VAL A 70 0.76 11.17 -5.67
C VAL A 70 0.04 10.63 -6.90
N LEU A 71 -0.54 9.43 -6.76
CA LEU A 71 -1.27 8.75 -7.82
C LEU A 71 -2.71 8.52 -7.36
N ALA A 72 -3.67 9.14 -8.04
CA ALA A 72 -5.08 8.85 -7.83
C ALA A 72 -5.49 7.67 -8.70
N VAL A 73 -6.00 6.60 -8.08
CA VAL A 73 -6.49 5.40 -8.78
C VAL A 73 -7.99 5.35 -8.69
N THR A 74 -8.66 5.47 -9.83
CA THR A 74 -10.10 5.30 -9.93
C THR A 74 -10.42 3.89 -10.41
N PRO A 75 -11.27 3.11 -9.71
CA PRO A 75 -11.66 1.80 -10.19
C PRO A 75 -12.49 1.93 -11.47
N GLN A 76 -12.23 1.05 -12.44
CA GLN A 76 -13.02 0.98 -13.66
C GLN A 76 -14.48 0.65 -13.29
N GLY A 77 -15.42 1.47 -13.79
CA GLY A 77 -16.86 1.27 -13.59
C GLY A 77 -17.48 1.95 -12.36
N ALA A 78 -16.70 2.47 -11.44
CA ALA A 78 -17.22 3.26 -10.33
C ALA A 78 -17.26 4.75 -10.72
N GLY A 79 -18.29 5.21 -11.40
CA GLY A 79 -18.39 6.55 -11.99
C GLY A 79 -18.28 7.77 -11.06
N LYS A 80 -17.78 7.63 -9.83
CA LYS A 80 -17.75 8.72 -8.84
C LYS A 80 -16.46 8.70 -8.02
N GLY A 81 -15.42 9.32 -8.56
CA GLY A 81 -14.19 9.65 -7.82
C GLY A 81 -13.18 8.50 -7.65
N PRO A 82 -11.98 8.78 -7.12
CA PRO A 82 -10.96 7.78 -6.90
C PRO A 82 -11.33 6.88 -5.72
N ALA A 83 -11.16 5.56 -5.88
CA ALA A 83 -11.34 4.62 -4.78
C ALA A 83 -10.18 4.67 -3.78
N ARG A 84 -9.03 5.16 -4.24
CA ARG A 84 -7.82 5.24 -3.41
C ARG A 84 -6.85 6.26 -3.99
N VAL A 85 -5.99 6.76 -3.12
CA VAL A 85 -4.82 7.54 -3.52
C VAL A 85 -3.58 6.84 -3.00
N ASP A 86 -2.63 6.61 -3.89
CA ASP A 86 -1.33 6.07 -3.54
C ASP A 86 -0.34 7.23 -3.40
N VAL A 87 0.33 7.31 -2.26
CA VAL A 87 1.42 8.24 -2.02
C VAL A 87 2.71 7.46 -1.96
N ILE A 88 3.62 7.73 -2.89
CA ILE A 88 4.91 7.08 -2.96
C ILE A 88 5.95 8.03 -2.39
N VAL A 89 6.59 7.63 -1.30
CA VAL A 89 7.65 8.38 -0.61
C VAL A 89 8.98 7.70 -0.91
N SER A 90 9.89 8.43 -1.54
CA SER A 90 11.19 7.89 -1.95
C SER A 90 12.33 8.56 -1.20
N THR A 91 13.26 7.75 -0.74
CA THR A 91 14.57 8.15 -0.25
C THR A 91 15.64 7.55 -1.17
N PRO A 92 16.93 7.98 -1.09
CA PRO A 92 17.99 7.41 -1.90
C PRO A 92 18.16 5.89 -1.75
N ARG A 93 17.72 5.34 -0.62
CA ARG A 93 17.90 3.91 -0.30
C ARG A 93 16.61 3.10 -0.37
N ARG A 94 15.45 3.73 -0.30
CA ARG A 94 14.15 3.05 -0.13
C ARG A 94 13.00 3.83 -0.73
N THR A 95 11.98 3.09 -1.10
CA THR A 95 10.69 3.63 -1.52
C THR A 95 9.60 3.01 -0.66
N ALA A 96 8.71 3.83 -0.13
CA ALA A 96 7.52 3.41 0.61
C ALA A 96 6.26 3.83 -0.14
N ARG A 97 5.25 2.99 -0.15
CA ARG A 97 3.96 3.27 -0.77
C ARG A 97 2.88 3.28 0.30
N LEU A 98 2.22 4.42 0.45
CA LEU A 98 1.07 4.60 1.32
C LEU A 98 -0.21 4.48 0.50
N LEU A 99 -1.10 3.62 0.93
CA LEU A 99 -2.42 3.45 0.33
C LEU A 99 -3.45 4.18 1.18
N LEU A 100 -4.05 5.22 0.62
CA LEU A 100 -5.08 6.01 1.28
C LEU A 100 -6.45 5.69 0.66
N VAL A 101 -7.33 5.14 1.45
CA VAL A 101 -8.70 4.75 1.04
C VAL A 101 -9.78 5.59 1.71
N SER A 102 -9.40 6.42 2.67
CA SER A 102 -10.30 7.27 3.45
C SER A 102 -9.96 8.74 3.26
N ARG A 103 -10.99 9.59 3.09
CA ARG A 103 -10.83 11.04 3.04
C ARG A 103 -10.19 11.61 4.32
N THR A 104 -10.57 11.06 5.47
CA THR A 104 -10.03 11.51 6.77
C THR A 104 -8.55 11.20 6.89
N ASP A 105 -8.13 10.00 6.47
CA ASP A 105 -6.71 9.62 6.48
C ASP A 105 -5.90 10.43 5.48
N ALA A 106 -6.46 10.69 4.30
CA ALA A 106 -5.86 11.56 3.30
C ALA A 106 -5.60 12.97 3.83
N ALA A 107 -6.54 13.58 4.52
CA ALA A 107 -6.39 14.90 5.11
C ALA A 107 -5.30 14.92 6.19
N LYS A 108 -5.29 13.92 7.07
CA LYS A 108 -4.24 13.80 8.12
C LYS A 108 -2.84 13.61 7.52
N VAL A 109 -2.72 12.73 6.53
CA VAL A 109 -1.44 12.45 5.87
C VAL A 109 -0.95 13.68 5.10
N SER A 110 -1.82 14.38 4.36
CA SER A 110 -1.47 15.61 3.64
C SER A 110 -0.93 16.67 4.60
N THR A 111 -1.64 16.95 5.69
CA THR A 111 -1.22 17.94 6.70
C THR A 111 0.12 17.56 7.32
N LEU A 112 0.31 16.29 7.66
CA LEU A 112 1.56 15.82 8.25
C LEU A 112 2.73 15.98 7.26
N LEU A 113 2.55 15.57 6.01
CA LEU A 113 3.58 15.68 4.98
C LEU A 113 3.93 17.15 4.68
N GLU A 114 2.95 18.03 4.58
CA GLU A 114 3.18 19.47 4.37
C GLU A 114 4.00 20.10 5.50
N SER A 115 3.74 19.69 6.74
CA SER A 115 4.42 20.24 7.92
C SER A 115 5.81 19.67 8.18
N ARG A 116 6.09 18.43 7.74
CA ARG A 116 7.31 17.69 8.12
C ARG A 116 8.31 17.49 7.00
N LEU A 117 7.87 17.56 5.75
CA LEU A 117 8.78 17.39 4.62
C LEU A 117 9.71 18.58 4.44
N PRO A 118 11.00 18.33 4.11
CA PRO A 118 11.92 19.38 3.71
C PRO A 118 11.39 20.16 2.48
N PRO A 119 11.70 21.47 2.38
CA PRO A 119 11.20 22.30 1.27
C PRO A 119 11.74 21.92 -0.11
N HIS A 120 12.88 21.22 -0.16
CA HIS A 120 13.55 20.83 -1.41
C HIS A 120 13.07 19.47 -1.97
N VAL A 121 12.11 18.83 -1.35
CA VAL A 121 11.58 17.52 -1.80
C VAL A 121 10.89 17.69 -3.16
N GLU A 122 11.27 16.86 -4.13
CA GLU A 122 10.64 16.80 -5.43
C GLU A 122 9.20 16.29 -5.32
N GLY A 123 8.25 16.95 -5.98
CA GLY A 123 6.83 16.57 -5.94
C GLY A 123 6.06 17.10 -4.72
N ARG A 124 6.67 17.91 -3.87
CA ARG A 124 5.98 18.54 -2.72
C ARG A 124 4.74 19.35 -3.11
N ALA A 125 4.75 19.99 -4.27
CA ALA A 125 3.61 20.72 -4.79
C ALA A 125 2.38 19.82 -5.07
N ASP A 126 2.60 18.53 -5.30
CA ASP A 126 1.55 17.56 -5.59
C ASP A 126 0.80 17.07 -4.34
N LEU A 127 1.23 17.47 -3.13
CA LEU A 127 0.57 17.09 -1.88
C LEU A 127 -0.89 17.54 -1.83
N GLY A 128 -1.23 18.66 -2.43
CA GLY A 128 -2.60 19.13 -2.57
C GLY A 128 -3.50 18.16 -3.34
N LEU A 129 -2.96 17.35 -4.23
CA LEU A 129 -3.69 16.34 -4.99
C LEU A 129 -4.25 15.23 -4.09
N ILE A 130 -3.64 14.99 -2.93
CA ILE A 130 -4.11 13.98 -1.96
C ILE A 130 -5.53 14.30 -1.51
N THR A 131 -5.80 15.55 -1.15
CA THR A 131 -7.13 15.98 -0.70
C THR A 131 -8.06 16.31 -1.85
N GLN A 132 -7.55 16.83 -2.97
CA GLN A 132 -8.35 17.10 -4.16
C GLN A 132 -8.97 15.85 -4.77
N ALA A 133 -8.33 14.70 -4.63
CA ALA A 133 -8.83 13.43 -5.13
C ALA A 133 -10.23 13.08 -4.58
N TRP A 134 -10.59 13.57 -3.40
CA TRP A 134 -11.92 13.40 -2.79
C TRP A 134 -12.82 14.64 -2.86
N ALA A 135 -12.34 15.76 -3.38
CA ALA A 135 -13.13 17.00 -3.43
C ALA A 135 -14.38 16.91 -4.33
N HIS A 136 -14.36 16.04 -5.33
CA HIS A 136 -15.45 15.82 -6.27
C HIS A 136 -16.44 14.72 -5.86
N ILE A 137 -16.21 14.05 -4.76
CA ILE A 137 -17.12 13.04 -4.21
C ILE A 137 -18.08 13.76 -3.25
N ARG A 138 -19.29 13.99 -3.72
CA ARG A 138 -20.41 14.48 -2.90
C ARG A 138 -21.26 13.32 -2.40
#